data_6816dc460ac158411eb635a48c5a57a5
#
_entry.id   6816dc460ac158411eb635a48c5a57a5
#
_cell.length_a   1.000
_cell.length_b   1.000
_cell.length_c   1.000
_cell.angle_alpha   90.00
_cell.angle_beta   90.00
_cell.angle_gamma   90.00
#
_symmetry.space_group_name_H-M   'P 1'
#
loop_
_entity.id
_entity.type
_entity.pdbx_description
1 polymer ?
#
loop_
_entity_poly.entity_id
_entity_poly.type
_entity_poly.pdbx_seq_one_letter_code
_entity_poly.pdbx_strand_id
1 'polypeptide(L)'
;ITSLKYEDFKSLNVSKIFFNYIIITSPKALTILDKIILNTPGNFTKNIRIFSVGFETTYQLKKLSYTNIAQANNSSRSLHNLIVNNTKKEDCGLWIAAKNRSIELEKNLLNYNRKIEIIEGYSTHPILELPKPLQTDLIEYDFLNLVIFSSRNVSIAKQILENYKLFNIVKNKATLYVNSENVAKKAESLGWRNIKIIKKNFTKEFLDNIIKLP
;
A
#
# COMPACT_ATOMS: atom_id res chain seq x y z
N ILE A 1 -2.99 6.22 -10.93
CA ILE A 1 -2.51 5.11 -11.76
C ILE A 1 -3.29 3.80 -11.48
N THR A 2 -4.05 3.72 -10.41
CA THR A 2 -4.88 2.55 -10.11
C THR A 2 -6.28 2.94 -9.70
N SER A 3 -7.30 2.23 -10.22
CA SER A 3 -8.67 2.27 -9.73
C SER A 3 -8.85 1.32 -8.54
N LEU A 4 -9.85 1.59 -7.72
CA LEU A 4 -10.19 0.81 -6.54
C LEU A 4 -11.56 0.18 -6.72
N LYS A 5 -11.68 -1.13 -6.46
CA LYS A 5 -12.94 -1.84 -6.41
C LYS A 5 -13.09 -2.49 -5.04
N TYR A 6 -14.21 -2.27 -4.38
CA TYR A 6 -14.56 -2.98 -3.15
C TYR A 6 -15.28 -4.27 -3.49
N GLU A 7 -14.92 -5.34 -2.79
CA GLU A 7 -15.54 -6.66 -2.96
C GLU A 7 -16.77 -6.79 -2.04
N ASP A 8 -17.70 -7.66 -2.39
CA ASP A 8 -18.89 -7.92 -1.57
C ASP A 8 -18.58 -9.00 -0.51
N PHE A 9 -18.88 -8.69 0.78
CA PHE A 9 -18.50 -9.55 1.92
C PHE A 9 -19.61 -10.46 2.42
N LYS A 10 -20.71 -10.60 1.73
CA LYS A 10 -21.88 -11.36 2.24
C LYS A 10 -21.57 -12.81 2.66
N SER A 11 -20.39 -13.35 2.35
CA SER A 11 -20.03 -14.75 2.61
C SER A 11 -19.18 -14.99 3.86
N LEU A 12 -18.81 -13.96 4.63
CA LEU A 12 -17.91 -14.14 5.77
C LEU A 12 -18.65 -14.36 7.09
N ASN A 13 -18.52 -15.55 7.64
CA ASN A 13 -18.96 -15.90 9.00
C ASN A 13 -18.07 -15.23 10.09
N VAL A 14 -17.74 -13.95 9.92
CA VAL A 14 -16.95 -13.17 10.88
C VAL A 14 -17.66 -13.12 12.26
N SER A 15 -18.97 -13.28 12.27
CA SER A 15 -19.80 -13.28 13.48
C SER A 15 -19.55 -14.46 14.43
N LYS A 16 -18.91 -15.54 13.96
CA LYS A 16 -18.66 -16.75 14.77
C LYS A 16 -17.23 -16.85 15.31
N ILE A 17 -16.32 -15.97 14.90
CA ILE A 17 -14.92 -16.02 15.28
C ILE A 17 -14.59 -14.82 16.16
N PHE A 18 -13.97 -15.07 17.30
CA PHE A 18 -13.41 -14.02 18.14
C PHE A 18 -12.00 -13.69 17.68
N PHE A 19 -11.76 -12.42 17.34
CA PHE A 19 -10.46 -11.92 16.92
C PHE A 19 -9.76 -11.17 18.06
N ASN A 20 -8.50 -11.47 18.30
CA ASN A 20 -7.66 -10.81 19.29
C ASN A 20 -7.03 -9.53 18.74
N TYR A 21 -6.80 -9.47 17.42
CA TYR A 21 -6.21 -8.31 16.74
C TYR A 21 -6.66 -8.19 15.30
N ILE A 22 -6.45 -7.00 14.73
CA ILE A 22 -6.72 -6.70 13.33
C ILE A 22 -5.43 -6.24 12.64
N ILE A 23 -5.23 -6.63 11.40
CA ILE A 23 -4.12 -6.18 10.54
C ILE A 23 -4.68 -5.27 9.45
N ILE A 24 -4.15 -4.04 9.37
CA ILE A 24 -4.53 -3.03 8.37
C ILE A 24 -3.27 -2.52 7.68
N THR A 25 -3.08 -2.90 6.42
CA THR A 25 -1.88 -2.55 5.64
C THR A 25 -2.10 -1.38 4.67
N SER A 26 -3.31 -0.83 4.60
CA SER A 26 -3.65 0.29 3.72
C SER A 26 -4.88 1.04 4.23
N PRO A 27 -4.96 2.37 4.06
CA PRO A 27 -6.16 3.15 4.38
C PRO A 27 -7.42 2.66 3.65
N LYS A 28 -7.25 2.02 2.49
CA LYS A 28 -8.37 1.46 1.70
C LYS A 28 -9.15 0.36 2.44
N ALA A 29 -8.51 -0.31 3.40
CA ALA A 29 -9.14 -1.33 4.22
C ALA A 29 -10.12 -0.76 5.27
N LEU A 30 -10.06 0.54 5.57
CA LEU A 30 -10.88 1.15 6.62
C LEU A 30 -12.37 1.14 6.29
N THR A 31 -12.75 1.40 5.05
CA THR A 31 -14.15 1.29 4.59
C THR A 31 -14.72 -0.11 4.84
N ILE A 32 -13.86 -1.13 4.74
CA ILE A 32 -14.23 -2.51 4.98
C ILE A 32 -14.35 -2.78 6.47
N LEU A 33 -13.40 -2.30 7.25
CA LEU A 33 -13.42 -2.41 8.70
C LEU A 33 -14.71 -1.82 9.27
N ASP A 34 -15.13 -0.64 8.82
CA ASP A 34 -16.37 -0.01 9.26
C ASP A 34 -17.59 -0.88 8.92
N LYS A 35 -17.65 -1.45 7.71
CA LYS A 35 -18.74 -2.36 7.33
C LYS A 35 -18.76 -3.62 8.18
N ILE A 36 -17.60 -4.21 8.51
CA ILE A 36 -17.52 -5.40 9.37
C ILE A 36 -18.05 -5.07 10.75
N ILE A 37 -17.62 -3.96 11.35
CA ILE A 37 -18.06 -3.54 12.70
C ILE A 37 -19.56 -3.30 12.74
N LEU A 38 -20.13 -2.63 11.74
CA LEU A 38 -21.56 -2.39 11.64
C LEU A 38 -22.36 -3.69 11.54
N ASN A 39 -21.85 -4.70 10.86
CA ASN A 39 -22.53 -5.98 10.66
C ASN A 39 -22.27 -7.02 11.78
N THR A 40 -21.34 -6.75 12.69
CA THR A 40 -20.98 -7.62 13.81
C THR A 40 -20.91 -6.85 15.14
N PRO A 41 -21.99 -6.22 15.56
CA PRO A 41 -21.99 -5.44 16.79
C PRO A 41 -21.62 -6.33 17.98
N GLY A 42 -20.69 -5.85 18.82
CA GLY A 42 -20.20 -6.58 19.99
C GLY A 42 -18.92 -7.40 19.79
N ASN A 43 -18.54 -7.76 18.56
CA ASN A 43 -17.32 -8.53 18.30
C ASN A 43 -16.05 -7.66 18.28
N PHE A 44 -16.21 -6.35 18.07
CA PHE A 44 -15.09 -5.41 17.96
C PHE A 44 -15.34 -4.17 18.79
N THR A 45 -14.34 -3.76 19.54
CA THR A 45 -14.32 -2.48 20.25
C THR A 45 -13.29 -1.55 19.64
N LYS A 46 -13.40 -0.24 19.88
CA LYS A 46 -12.40 0.73 19.44
C LYS A 46 -11.02 0.52 20.10
N ASN A 47 -10.96 -0.30 21.15
CA ASN A 47 -9.72 -0.69 21.84
C ASN A 47 -9.11 -2.01 21.33
N ILE A 48 -9.69 -2.66 20.33
CA ILE A 48 -9.07 -3.84 19.73
C ILE A 48 -7.66 -3.52 19.24
N ARG A 49 -6.73 -4.46 19.44
CA ARG A 49 -5.35 -4.29 18.98
C ARG A 49 -5.31 -4.23 17.45
N ILE A 50 -4.72 -3.16 16.90
CA ILE A 50 -4.54 -3.02 15.44
C ILE A 50 -3.06 -2.93 15.12
N PHE A 51 -2.61 -3.79 14.22
CA PHE A 51 -1.29 -3.71 13.58
C PHE A 51 -1.44 -3.01 12.24
N SER A 52 -0.80 -1.85 12.09
CA SER A 52 -0.89 -1.04 10.87
C SER A 52 0.47 -0.87 10.18
N VAL A 53 0.44 -0.57 8.89
CA VAL A 53 1.63 -0.21 8.11
C VAL A 53 1.53 1.22 7.63
N GLY A 54 2.60 1.99 7.90
CA GLY A 54 2.77 3.35 7.41
C GLY A 54 1.98 4.40 8.16
N PHE A 55 2.48 5.63 8.04
CA PHE A 55 1.94 6.79 8.76
C PHE A 55 0.47 7.07 8.40
N GLU A 56 0.14 7.07 7.11
CA GLU A 56 -1.20 7.43 6.63
C GLU A 56 -2.28 6.48 7.17
N THR A 57 -2.03 5.16 7.12
CA THR A 57 -2.97 4.16 7.68
C THR A 57 -3.20 4.39 9.17
N THR A 58 -2.11 4.61 9.91
CA THR A 58 -2.17 4.87 11.36
C THR A 58 -2.91 6.16 11.68
N TYR A 59 -2.65 7.21 10.93
CA TYR A 59 -3.31 8.50 11.09
C TYR A 59 -4.82 8.41 10.88
N GLN A 60 -5.26 7.73 9.82
CA GLN A 60 -6.67 7.52 9.54
C GLN A 60 -7.36 6.66 10.61
N LEU A 61 -6.72 5.61 11.12
CA LEU A 61 -7.21 4.82 12.24
C LEU A 61 -7.42 5.66 13.50
N LYS A 62 -6.47 6.55 13.84
CA LYS A 62 -6.60 7.47 14.96
C LYS A 62 -7.76 8.44 14.78
N LYS A 63 -7.97 8.97 13.57
CA LYS A 63 -9.15 9.79 13.24
C LYS A 63 -10.47 9.06 13.47
N LEU A 64 -10.51 7.75 13.28
CA LEU A 64 -11.66 6.89 13.56
C LEU A 64 -11.75 6.46 15.03
N SER A 65 -10.97 7.09 15.91
CA SER A 65 -10.95 6.87 17.38
C SER A 65 -10.46 5.47 17.81
N TYR A 66 -9.66 4.79 16.99
CA TYR A 66 -8.93 3.61 17.46
C TYR A 66 -7.72 4.05 18.29
N THR A 67 -7.56 3.43 19.47
CA THR A 67 -6.55 3.83 20.46
C THR A 67 -5.39 2.85 20.58
N ASN A 68 -5.65 1.56 20.39
CA ASN A 68 -4.65 0.50 20.56
C ASN A 68 -4.01 0.11 19.23
N ILE A 69 -3.17 0.99 18.69
CA ILE A 69 -2.54 0.83 17.37
C ILE A 69 -1.03 0.65 17.54
N ALA A 70 -0.50 -0.44 16.97
CA ALA A 70 0.93 -0.67 16.80
C ALA A 70 1.29 -0.48 15.33
N GLN A 71 2.11 0.53 15.04
CA GLN A 71 2.54 0.86 13.68
C GLN A 71 3.86 0.16 13.35
N ALA A 72 3.88 -0.58 12.25
CA ALA A 72 5.10 -1.09 11.64
C ALA A 72 5.72 -0.06 10.68
N ASN A 73 7.02 -0.16 10.46
CA ASN A 73 7.68 0.52 9.35
C ASN A 73 7.14 0.00 8.01
N ASN A 74 7.41 0.70 6.91
CA ASN A 74 6.85 0.46 5.59
C ASN A 74 7.32 -0.85 4.91
N SER A 75 7.34 -1.99 5.64
CA SER A 75 7.73 -3.29 5.10
C SER A 75 6.94 -4.44 5.70
N SER A 76 6.67 -5.49 4.89
CA SER A 76 6.05 -6.74 5.35
C SER A 76 6.84 -7.40 6.48
N ARG A 77 8.17 -7.36 6.42
CA ARG A 77 9.05 -7.92 7.45
C ARG A 77 8.91 -7.20 8.79
N SER A 78 8.86 -5.86 8.78
CA SER A 78 8.65 -5.09 10.00
C SER A 78 7.29 -5.38 10.63
N LEU A 79 6.24 -5.50 9.82
CA LEU A 79 4.90 -5.86 10.29
C LEU A 79 4.86 -7.28 10.86
N HIS A 80 5.47 -8.25 10.17
CA HIS A 80 5.60 -9.61 10.65
C HIS A 80 6.24 -9.67 12.05
N ASN A 81 7.42 -9.05 12.22
CA ASN A 81 8.13 -9.03 13.50
C ASN A 81 7.29 -8.37 14.60
N LEU A 82 6.61 -7.27 14.27
CA LEU A 82 5.75 -6.57 15.21
C LEU A 82 4.58 -7.46 15.70
N ILE A 83 3.94 -8.20 14.80
CA ILE A 83 2.86 -9.12 15.15
C ILE A 83 3.40 -10.27 16.00
N VAL A 84 4.45 -10.96 15.55
CA VAL A 84 5.01 -12.12 16.24
C VAL A 84 5.45 -11.78 17.67
N ASN A 85 6.07 -10.62 17.88
CA ASN A 85 6.55 -10.18 19.19
C ASN A 85 5.44 -9.70 20.13
N ASN A 86 4.24 -9.44 19.62
CA ASN A 86 3.14 -8.86 20.41
C ASN A 86 1.87 -9.74 20.44
N THR A 87 1.93 -10.95 19.92
CA THR A 87 0.80 -11.91 19.92
C THR A 87 1.25 -13.28 20.37
N LYS A 88 0.29 -14.07 20.87
CA LYS A 88 0.49 -15.49 21.22
C LYS A 88 0.11 -16.38 20.03
N LYS A 89 0.49 -17.67 20.09
CA LYS A 89 0.15 -18.63 19.04
C LYS A 89 -1.36 -18.95 19.00
N GLU A 90 -2.03 -18.81 20.14
CA GLU A 90 -3.47 -19.05 20.31
C GLU A 90 -4.29 -17.90 19.75
N ASP A 91 -3.70 -16.68 19.67
CA ASP A 91 -4.41 -15.50 19.20
C ASP A 91 -4.80 -15.65 17.72
N CYS A 92 -6.03 -15.25 17.42
CA CYS A 92 -6.55 -15.20 16.06
C CYS A 92 -6.59 -13.74 15.57
N GLY A 93 -5.98 -13.49 14.42
CA GLY A 93 -5.96 -12.18 13.78
C GLY A 93 -6.92 -12.09 12.61
N LEU A 94 -7.48 -10.92 12.38
CA LEU A 94 -8.22 -10.59 11.17
C LEU A 94 -7.39 -9.68 10.28
N TRP A 95 -7.03 -10.11 9.09
CA TRP A 95 -6.36 -9.27 8.11
C TRP A 95 -7.32 -8.80 7.01
N ILE A 96 -7.60 -7.51 6.99
CA ILE A 96 -8.37 -6.89 5.90
C ILE A 96 -7.38 -6.49 4.79
N ALA A 97 -7.38 -7.23 3.71
CA ALA A 97 -6.35 -7.19 2.69
C ALA A 97 -6.89 -6.87 1.29
N ALA A 98 -5.99 -6.43 0.42
CA ALA A 98 -6.28 -6.39 -1.02
C ALA A 98 -6.27 -7.80 -1.60
N LYS A 99 -7.18 -8.09 -2.55
CA LYS A 99 -7.19 -9.36 -3.29
C LYS A 99 -5.86 -9.60 -4.04
N ASN A 100 -5.29 -8.55 -4.60
CA ASN A 100 -4.03 -8.59 -5.35
C ASN A 100 -2.84 -8.11 -4.52
N ARG A 101 -2.69 -8.64 -3.28
CA ARG A 101 -1.57 -8.40 -2.36
C ARG A 101 -0.37 -9.32 -2.61
N SER A 102 0.76 -9.00 -1.98
CA SER A 102 1.83 -9.99 -1.80
C SER A 102 1.42 -11.03 -0.76
N ILE A 103 1.69 -12.30 -1.02
CA ILE A 103 1.45 -13.42 -0.10
C ILE A 103 2.56 -13.59 0.94
N GLU A 104 3.60 -12.77 0.91
CA GLU A 104 4.78 -12.89 1.77
C GLU A 104 4.42 -12.79 3.27
N LEU A 105 3.61 -11.80 3.65
CA LEU A 105 3.20 -11.62 5.05
C LEU A 105 2.40 -12.83 5.54
N GLU A 106 1.47 -13.33 4.73
CA GLU A 106 0.64 -14.49 5.04
C GLU A 106 1.52 -15.73 5.28
N LYS A 107 2.41 -16.06 4.34
CA LYS A 107 3.35 -17.17 4.48
C LYS A 107 4.22 -17.05 5.73
N ASN A 108 4.75 -15.86 6.00
CA ASN A 108 5.60 -15.64 7.16
C ASN A 108 4.83 -15.81 8.48
N LEU A 109 3.60 -15.31 8.60
CA LEU A 109 2.78 -15.48 9.80
C LEU A 109 2.41 -16.94 10.02
N LEU A 110 2.05 -17.69 8.98
CA LEU A 110 1.77 -19.12 9.05
C LEU A 110 2.99 -19.92 9.49
N ASN A 111 4.19 -19.63 8.97
CA ASN A 111 5.44 -20.28 9.37
C ASN A 111 5.77 -20.08 10.87
N TYR A 112 5.27 -19.01 11.48
CA TYR A 112 5.39 -18.76 12.91
C TYR A 112 4.15 -19.20 13.71
N ASN A 113 3.31 -20.07 13.13
CA ASN A 113 2.09 -20.60 13.73
C ASN A 113 1.14 -19.51 14.24
N ARG A 114 1.02 -18.40 13.48
CA ARG A 114 0.02 -17.34 13.77
C ARG A 114 -1.25 -17.63 13.01
N LYS A 115 -2.37 -17.74 13.74
CA LYS A 115 -3.70 -17.91 13.14
C LYS A 115 -4.19 -16.57 12.61
N ILE A 116 -4.50 -16.53 11.33
CA ILE A 116 -5.07 -15.34 10.67
C ILE A 116 -6.22 -15.75 9.76
N GLU A 117 -7.30 -14.98 9.84
CA GLU A 117 -8.36 -15.00 8.85
C GLU A 117 -8.17 -13.80 7.92
N ILE A 118 -8.36 -13.99 6.62
CA ILE A 118 -8.11 -12.96 5.63
C ILE A 118 -9.40 -12.60 4.91
N ILE A 119 -9.73 -11.31 4.98
CA ILE A 119 -10.80 -10.73 4.18
C ILE A 119 -10.18 -10.02 2.98
N GLU A 120 -10.40 -10.54 1.78
CA GLU A 120 -10.07 -9.87 0.53
C GLU A 120 -11.12 -8.79 0.22
N GLY A 121 -11.04 -7.68 0.94
CA GLY A 121 -12.09 -6.68 0.95
C GLY A 121 -12.07 -5.70 -0.21
N TYR A 122 -10.97 -5.62 -0.94
CA TYR A 122 -10.84 -4.71 -2.08
C TYR A 122 -9.79 -5.21 -3.06
N SER A 123 -9.91 -4.76 -4.31
CA SER A 123 -8.89 -4.94 -5.33
C SER A 123 -8.47 -3.60 -5.94
N THR A 124 -7.25 -3.54 -6.45
CA THR A 124 -6.74 -2.37 -7.17
C THR A 124 -6.37 -2.77 -8.58
N HIS A 125 -6.91 -2.06 -9.57
CA HIS A 125 -6.67 -2.31 -10.98
C HIS A 125 -5.85 -1.17 -11.59
N PRO A 126 -4.88 -1.45 -12.46
CA PRO A 126 -4.14 -0.39 -13.13
C PRO A 126 -5.09 0.37 -14.07
N ILE A 127 -4.98 1.70 -14.08
CA ILE A 127 -5.54 2.55 -15.12
C ILE A 127 -4.43 2.69 -16.16
N LEU A 128 -4.60 2.06 -17.30
CA LEU A 128 -3.58 2.02 -18.35
C LEU A 128 -3.72 3.16 -19.37
N GLU A 129 -4.74 3.98 -19.20
CA GLU A 129 -4.95 5.16 -20.04
C GLU A 129 -4.01 6.30 -19.63
N LEU A 130 -3.45 6.97 -20.61
CA LEU A 130 -2.63 8.17 -20.45
C LEU A 130 -3.36 9.34 -21.12
N PRO A 131 -3.84 10.34 -20.35
CA PRO A 131 -4.54 11.50 -20.91
C PRO A 131 -3.71 12.25 -21.96
N LYS A 132 -4.34 12.72 -23.03
CA LYS A 132 -3.65 13.43 -24.13
C LYS A 132 -2.78 14.59 -23.66
N PRO A 133 -3.24 15.49 -22.75
CA PRO A 133 -2.38 16.57 -22.25
C PRO A 133 -1.09 16.03 -21.62
N LEU A 134 -1.18 14.98 -20.80
CA LEU A 134 0.00 14.37 -20.18
C LEU A 134 0.92 13.70 -21.21
N GLN A 135 0.38 13.12 -22.30
CA GLN A 135 1.21 12.60 -23.39
C GLN A 135 2.03 13.72 -24.04
N THR A 136 1.40 14.87 -24.29
CA THR A 136 2.06 16.07 -24.83
C THR A 136 3.14 16.55 -23.89
N ASP A 137 2.85 16.74 -22.61
CA ASP A 137 3.83 17.16 -21.60
C ASP A 137 5.03 16.21 -21.52
N LEU A 138 4.79 14.89 -21.55
CA LEU A 138 5.84 13.89 -21.53
C LEU A 138 6.75 13.94 -22.78
N ILE A 139 6.30 14.48 -23.89
CA ILE A 139 7.07 14.65 -25.11
C ILE A 139 7.80 15.99 -25.13
N GLU A 140 7.12 17.07 -24.79
CA GLU A 140 7.60 18.43 -24.99
C GLU A 140 8.58 18.91 -23.92
N TYR A 141 8.41 18.51 -22.65
CA TYR A 141 9.34 18.92 -21.60
C TYR A 141 10.65 18.15 -21.67
N ASP A 142 11.77 18.88 -21.61
CA ASP A 142 13.14 18.32 -21.63
C ASP A 142 13.50 17.62 -20.32
N PHE A 143 12.91 18.06 -19.20
CA PHE A 143 13.15 17.51 -17.87
C PHE A 143 11.83 17.09 -17.22
N LEU A 144 11.80 15.88 -16.69
CA LEU A 144 10.62 15.32 -16.02
C LEU A 144 10.99 14.81 -14.62
N ASN A 145 10.16 15.14 -13.64
CA ASN A 145 10.26 14.60 -12.29
C ASN A 145 9.09 13.62 -12.06
N LEU A 146 9.39 12.33 -11.97
CA LEU A 146 8.41 11.29 -11.71
C LEU A 146 8.56 10.79 -10.28
N VAL A 147 7.46 10.65 -9.55
CA VAL A 147 7.45 10.21 -8.15
C VAL A 147 6.64 8.93 -8.03
N ILE A 148 7.29 7.81 -7.67
CA ILE A 148 6.64 6.50 -7.58
C ILE A 148 7.05 5.76 -6.30
N PHE A 149 6.09 5.37 -5.46
CA PHE A 149 6.30 4.83 -4.12
C PHE A 149 6.15 3.33 -3.97
N SER A 150 5.87 2.60 -5.04
CA SER A 150 5.75 1.14 -4.95
C SER A 150 6.31 0.46 -6.19
N SER A 151 6.91 -0.71 -5.99
CA SER A 151 7.43 -1.56 -7.08
C SER A 151 6.35 -1.91 -8.11
N ARG A 152 5.11 -2.09 -7.65
CA ARG A 152 3.97 -2.32 -8.54
C ARG A 152 3.68 -1.12 -9.44
N ASN A 153 3.66 0.09 -8.87
CA ASN A 153 3.41 1.31 -9.64
C ASN A 153 4.53 1.62 -10.62
N VAL A 154 5.78 1.26 -10.32
CA VAL A 154 6.90 1.34 -11.28
C VAL A 154 6.63 0.47 -12.50
N SER A 155 6.16 -0.78 -12.29
CA SER A 155 5.80 -1.68 -13.40
C SER A 155 4.62 -1.15 -14.21
N ILE A 156 3.58 -0.62 -13.55
CA ILE A 156 2.41 -0.03 -14.21
C ILE A 156 2.80 1.20 -15.03
N ALA A 157 3.62 2.09 -14.47
CA ALA A 157 4.08 3.28 -15.18
C ALA A 157 4.86 2.91 -16.45
N LYS A 158 5.77 1.93 -16.37
CA LYS A 158 6.45 1.41 -17.56
C LYS A 158 5.45 0.87 -18.58
N GLN A 159 4.52 0.01 -18.17
CA GLN A 159 3.51 -0.56 -19.06
C GLN A 159 2.68 0.51 -19.77
N ILE A 160 2.24 1.54 -19.03
CA ILE A 160 1.51 2.67 -19.61
C ILE A 160 2.39 3.34 -20.69
N LEU A 161 3.62 3.71 -20.34
CA LEU A 161 4.50 4.41 -21.26
C LEU A 161 4.87 3.55 -22.50
N GLU A 162 4.98 2.23 -22.35
CA GLU A 162 5.20 1.31 -23.47
C GLU A 162 3.98 1.24 -24.39
N ASN A 163 2.77 1.18 -23.85
CA ASN A 163 1.52 1.19 -24.64
C ASN A 163 1.42 2.42 -25.55
N TYR A 164 1.96 3.55 -25.12
CA TYR A 164 1.97 4.80 -25.89
C TYR A 164 3.32 5.07 -26.61
N LYS A 165 4.26 4.09 -26.60
CA LYS A 165 5.59 4.20 -27.20
C LYS A 165 6.46 5.33 -26.62
N LEU A 166 6.17 5.76 -25.39
CA LEU A 166 6.84 6.89 -24.71
C LEU A 166 7.94 6.47 -23.76
N PHE A 167 8.07 5.18 -23.42
CA PHE A 167 9.01 4.74 -22.36
C PHE A 167 10.46 5.12 -22.67
N ASN A 168 10.91 4.95 -23.91
CA ASN A 168 12.28 5.27 -24.29
C ASN A 168 12.58 6.79 -24.23
N ILE A 169 11.59 7.62 -24.53
CA ILE A 169 11.71 9.07 -24.44
C ILE A 169 11.77 9.46 -22.95
N VAL A 170 10.81 9.03 -22.16
CA VAL A 170 10.66 9.43 -20.76
C VAL A 170 11.83 8.95 -19.91
N LYS A 171 12.26 7.69 -20.03
CA LYS A 171 13.37 7.15 -19.22
C LYS A 171 14.71 7.89 -19.40
N ASN A 172 14.90 8.58 -20.52
CA ASN A 172 16.14 9.29 -20.81
C ASN A 172 16.18 10.70 -20.22
N LYS A 173 15.01 11.32 -20.05
CA LYS A 173 14.88 12.69 -19.55
C LYS A 173 14.22 12.81 -18.18
N ALA A 174 13.66 11.71 -17.66
CA ALA A 174 13.01 11.71 -16.35
C ALA A 174 13.98 11.38 -15.22
N THR A 175 13.85 12.10 -14.10
CA THR A 175 14.36 11.67 -12.81
C THR A 175 13.22 10.97 -12.06
N LEU A 176 13.42 9.70 -11.72
CA LEU A 176 12.47 8.89 -10.96
C LEU A 176 12.78 8.94 -9.47
N TYR A 177 11.93 9.57 -8.69
CA TYR A 177 12.02 9.62 -7.24
C TYR A 177 11.25 8.47 -6.60
N VAL A 178 11.93 7.70 -5.75
CA VAL A 178 11.36 6.52 -5.06
C VAL A 178 11.63 6.59 -3.56
N ASN A 179 10.84 5.85 -2.77
CA ASN A 179 10.90 5.91 -1.31
C ASN A 179 11.72 4.79 -0.64
N SER A 180 12.29 3.86 -1.40
CA SER A 180 13.05 2.74 -0.83
C SER A 180 13.97 2.06 -1.85
N GLU A 181 15.01 1.38 -1.36
CA GLU A 181 15.93 0.55 -2.13
C GLU A 181 15.20 -0.53 -2.96
N ASN A 182 14.16 -1.16 -2.40
CA ASN A 182 13.41 -2.20 -3.12
C ASN A 182 12.68 -1.64 -4.34
N VAL A 183 12.13 -0.43 -4.24
CA VAL A 183 11.48 0.25 -5.37
C VAL A 183 12.52 0.70 -6.39
N ALA A 184 13.68 1.18 -5.94
CA ALA A 184 14.79 1.55 -6.82
C ALA A 184 15.30 0.33 -7.63
N LYS A 185 15.64 -0.77 -6.97
CA LYS A 185 16.06 -2.02 -7.64
C LYS A 185 15.04 -2.52 -8.66
N LYS A 186 13.73 -2.42 -8.32
CA LYS A 186 12.67 -2.75 -9.26
C LYS A 186 12.66 -1.82 -10.47
N ALA A 187 12.86 -0.53 -10.27
CA ALA A 187 12.93 0.45 -11.34
C ALA A 187 14.14 0.19 -12.27
N GLU A 188 15.31 -0.04 -11.69
CA GLU A 188 16.54 -0.41 -12.44
C GLU A 188 16.31 -1.66 -13.29
N SER A 189 15.76 -2.73 -12.71
CA SER A 189 15.45 -3.98 -13.41
C SER A 189 14.46 -3.80 -14.57
N LEU A 190 13.67 -2.73 -14.58
CA LEU A 190 12.72 -2.38 -15.63
C LEU A 190 13.28 -1.37 -16.64
N GLY A 191 14.55 -0.94 -16.49
CA GLY A 191 15.25 -0.10 -17.43
C GLY A 191 15.10 1.41 -17.19
N TRP A 192 14.60 1.84 -16.03
CA TRP A 192 14.68 3.24 -15.61
C TRP A 192 16.15 3.64 -15.35
N ARG A 193 16.53 4.90 -15.63
CA ARG A 193 17.92 5.33 -15.57
C ARG A 193 18.24 6.23 -14.39
N ASN A 194 17.67 7.43 -14.34
CA ASN A 194 17.92 8.40 -13.28
C ASN A 194 17.01 8.13 -12.10
N ILE A 195 17.49 7.37 -11.11
CA ILE A 195 16.69 7.00 -9.93
C ILE A 195 17.28 7.67 -8.70
N LYS A 196 16.44 8.39 -7.94
CA LYS A 196 16.80 9.02 -6.68
C LYS A 196 15.95 8.47 -5.54
N ILE A 197 16.62 7.96 -4.49
CA ILE A 197 15.94 7.46 -3.29
C ILE A 197 15.76 8.60 -2.30
N ILE A 198 14.53 8.83 -1.90
CA ILE A 198 14.19 9.84 -0.91
C ILE A 198 14.21 9.20 0.47
N LYS A 199 15.21 9.54 1.29
CA LYS A 199 15.47 8.89 2.59
C LYS A 199 14.64 9.44 3.77
N LYS A 200 13.91 10.55 3.65
CA LYS A 200 13.15 11.16 4.75
C LYS A 200 11.77 11.64 4.32
N ASN A 201 10.87 11.60 5.31
CA ASN A 201 9.46 11.98 5.28
C ASN A 201 9.05 12.84 4.08
N PHE A 202 8.12 12.29 3.31
CA PHE A 202 7.41 12.99 2.26
C PHE A 202 6.64 14.15 2.90
N THR A 203 7.27 15.28 3.01
CA THR A 203 6.63 16.52 3.44
C THR A 203 6.16 17.29 2.22
N LYS A 204 5.14 18.12 2.40
CA LYS A 204 4.71 19.12 1.41
C LYS A 204 5.91 19.90 0.87
N GLU A 205 6.86 20.22 1.75
CA GLU A 205 8.11 20.91 1.44
C GLU A 205 8.98 20.18 0.38
N PHE A 206 9.01 18.83 0.40
CA PHE A 206 9.73 18.06 -0.62
C PHE A 206 9.04 18.15 -1.99
N LEU A 207 7.71 18.06 -2.02
CA LEU A 207 6.95 18.23 -3.26
C LEU A 207 7.12 19.66 -3.81
N ASP A 208 7.05 20.65 -2.95
CA ASP A 208 7.26 22.06 -3.32
C ASP A 208 8.68 22.28 -3.87
N ASN A 209 9.68 21.58 -3.36
CA ASN A 209 11.06 21.66 -3.86
C ASN A 209 11.25 20.92 -5.20
N ILE A 210 10.57 19.80 -5.44
CA ILE A 210 10.60 19.13 -6.77
C ILE A 210 9.88 19.94 -7.83
N ILE A 211 8.76 20.60 -7.46
CA ILE A 211 7.97 21.42 -8.38
C ILE A 211 8.71 22.71 -8.74
N LYS A 212 9.58 23.21 -7.85
CA LYS A 212 10.37 24.44 -8.04
C LYS A 212 11.70 24.25 -8.77
N LEU A 213 12.09 23.03 -9.10
CA LEU A 213 13.27 22.80 -9.93
C LEU A 213 12.94 23.15 -11.38
N PRO A 214 13.79 23.98 -12.04
CA PRO A 214 13.57 24.40 -13.42
C PRO A 214 13.59 23.24 -14.39
#